data_26a5214536b32d4c94ffd11ef39c9893
#
_entry.id   26a5214536b32d4c94ffd11ef39c9893
#
_cell.length_a   1.000
_cell.length_b   1.000
_cell.length_c   1.000
_cell.angle_alpha   90.00
_cell.angle_beta   90.00
_cell.angle_gamma   90.00
#
_symmetry.space_group_name_H-M   'P 1'
#
loop_
_entity.id
_entity.type
_entity.pdbx_description
1 polymer ?
#
loop_
_entity_poly.entity_id
_entity_poly.type
_entity_poly.pdbx_seq_one_letter_code
_entity_poly.pdbx_strand_id
1 'polypeptide(L)'
;MYGIGAVKFGEKTIGYIEKGSWDWGGTKPESTDIDAEQVPDAPVLTIPTKNATISPTFNIIQLNYENIQMVLGGTLVGTTGKYTGWKAPTSLVHLSGKWTIDFVSGQTCTIPNATILANLGGKLTLTEVSKLECQLKVNKPSDGSAPY
;
A
#
# COMPACT_ATOMS: atom_id res chain seq x y z
N MET A 1 -9.41 -13.79 8.27
CA MET A 1 -8.21 -13.09 7.74
C MET A 1 -7.59 -12.27 8.85
N TYR A 2 -6.34 -12.53 9.20
CA TYR A 2 -5.62 -11.82 10.26
C TYR A 2 -4.10 -11.91 10.04
N GLY A 3 -3.37 -10.91 10.57
CA GLY A 3 -1.91 -10.83 10.54
C GLY A 3 -1.31 -10.67 9.13
N ILE A 4 -0.22 -9.93 9.04
CA ILE A 4 0.55 -9.81 7.80
C ILE A 4 1.72 -10.78 7.88
N GLY A 5 1.80 -11.70 6.95
CA GLY A 5 2.91 -12.65 6.82
C GLY A 5 4.03 -12.06 5.96
N ALA A 6 3.70 -11.61 4.76
CA ALA A 6 4.65 -10.98 3.85
C ALA A 6 3.95 -10.00 2.90
N VAL A 7 4.67 -8.98 2.48
CA VAL A 7 4.26 -8.07 1.40
C VAL A 7 5.29 -8.16 0.29
N LYS A 8 4.84 -8.40 -0.94
CA LYS A 8 5.70 -8.59 -2.10
C LYS A 8 5.37 -7.58 -3.20
N PHE A 9 6.39 -7.03 -3.80
CA PHE A 9 6.30 -6.26 -5.04
C PHE A 9 6.83 -7.11 -6.19
N GLY A 10 5.93 -7.52 -7.07
CA GLY A 10 6.25 -8.56 -8.05
C GLY A 10 6.57 -9.89 -7.35
N GLU A 11 7.78 -10.38 -7.55
CA GLU A 11 8.30 -11.63 -6.95
C GLU A 11 9.12 -11.39 -5.66
N LYS A 12 9.42 -10.13 -5.32
CA LYS A 12 10.34 -9.78 -4.22
C LYS A 12 9.60 -9.35 -2.97
N THR A 13 9.96 -9.93 -1.83
CA THR A 13 9.49 -9.47 -0.51
C THR A 13 10.17 -8.15 -0.14
N ILE A 14 9.39 -7.17 0.34
CA ILE A 14 9.88 -5.81 0.60
C ILE A 14 10.43 -5.58 2.01
N GLY A 15 10.60 -6.61 2.80
CA GLY A 15 11.13 -6.52 4.16
C GLY A 15 10.05 -6.68 5.24
N TYR A 16 10.44 -6.48 6.49
CA TYR A 16 9.55 -6.64 7.62
C TYR A 16 8.63 -5.44 7.81
N ILE A 17 7.37 -5.73 8.03
CA ILE A 17 6.34 -4.73 8.33
C ILE A 17 6.26 -4.52 9.83
N GLU A 18 6.20 -3.26 10.27
CA GLU A 18 6.04 -2.90 11.68
C GLU A 18 4.71 -3.45 12.21
N LYS A 19 4.77 -4.11 13.36
CA LYS A 19 3.58 -4.66 14.01
C LYS A 19 2.54 -3.58 14.29
N GLY A 20 1.31 -3.82 13.86
CA GLY A 20 0.20 -2.89 14.07
C GLY A 20 0.16 -1.68 13.14
N SER A 21 1.06 -1.61 12.15
CA SER A 21 1.11 -0.48 11.20
C SER A 21 0.19 -0.64 9.99
N TRP A 22 -0.29 -1.85 9.73
CA TRP A 22 -1.13 -2.11 8.56
C TRP A 22 -2.54 -1.56 8.75
N ASP A 23 -2.97 -0.72 7.83
CA ASP A 23 -4.34 -0.21 7.73
C ASP A 23 -4.79 -0.33 6.26
N TRP A 24 -5.98 -0.86 6.04
CA TRP A 24 -6.55 -0.98 4.70
C TRP A 24 -6.91 0.35 4.07
N GLY A 25 -7.24 1.37 4.89
CA GLY A 25 -7.67 2.67 4.40
C GLY A 25 -8.84 2.59 3.42
N GLY A 26 -8.91 3.57 2.52
CA GLY A 26 -9.91 3.59 1.47
C GLY A 26 -11.26 4.16 1.90
N THR A 27 -12.26 3.95 1.07
CA THR A 27 -13.60 4.51 1.25
C THR A 27 -14.68 3.45 1.10
N LYS A 28 -15.78 3.63 1.81
CA LYS A 28 -17.00 2.84 1.60
C LYS A 28 -17.65 3.21 0.26
N PRO A 29 -18.53 2.35 -0.29
CA PRO A 29 -19.33 2.70 -1.46
C PRO A 29 -20.14 3.96 -1.19
N GLU A 30 -20.23 4.81 -2.20
CA GLU A 30 -21.09 5.99 -2.17
C GLU A 30 -22.43 5.66 -2.84
N SER A 31 -23.51 6.29 -2.35
CA SER A 31 -24.85 6.13 -2.88
C SER A 31 -25.60 7.44 -2.85
N THR A 32 -26.63 7.54 -3.68
CA THR A 32 -27.62 8.62 -3.65
C THR A 32 -28.96 8.05 -3.26
N ASP A 33 -29.58 8.66 -2.27
CA ASP A 33 -30.91 8.29 -1.80
C ASP A 33 -31.98 9.14 -2.49
N ILE A 34 -33.09 8.51 -2.84
CA ILE A 34 -34.27 9.18 -3.39
C ILE A 34 -35.38 9.04 -2.36
N ASP A 35 -35.83 10.19 -1.88
CA ASP A 35 -36.88 10.32 -0.90
C ASP A 35 -38.23 10.63 -1.58
N ALA A 36 -39.33 10.24 -0.94
CA ALA A 36 -40.68 10.58 -1.37
C ALA A 36 -41.44 11.24 -0.21
N GLU A 37 -42.23 12.28 -0.53
CA GLU A 37 -43.05 13.02 0.45
C GLU A 37 -43.99 12.10 1.24
N GLN A 38 -44.46 11.01 0.62
CA GLN A 38 -45.39 10.05 1.23
C GLN A 38 -44.71 9.08 2.17
N VAL A 39 -43.35 9.00 2.19
CA VAL A 39 -42.55 8.07 3.01
C VAL A 39 -41.48 8.84 3.75
N PRO A 40 -41.84 9.52 4.87
CA PRO A 40 -40.91 10.42 5.57
C PRO A 40 -39.83 9.68 6.38
N ASP A 41 -39.99 8.38 6.62
CA ASP A 41 -39.15 7.64 7.58
C ASP A 41 -37.88 7.04 6.95
N ALA A 42 -37.83 6.87 5.62
CA ALA A 42 -36.69 6.25 4.94
C ALA A 42 -36.67 6.58 3.45
N PRO A 43 -35.51 6.49 2.77
CA PRO A 43 -35.41 6.60 1.32
C PRO A 43 -36.23 5.51 0.62
N VAL A 44 -36.89 5.87 -0.48
CA VAL A 44 -37.65 4.91 -1.32
C VAL A 44 -36.72 4.10 -2.20
N LEU A 45 -35.59 4.68 -2.56
CA LEU A 45 -34.57 4.05 -3.43
C LEU A 45 -33.18 4.58 -3.07
N THR A 46 -32.22 3.66 -2.96
CA THR A 46 -30.80 3.99 -2.82
C THR A 46 -30.04 3.53 -4.08
N ILE A 47 -29.43 4.45 -4.77
CA ILE A 47 -28.67 4.18 -6.00
C ILE A 47 -27.17 4.22 -5.68
N PRO A 48 -26.43 3.09 -5.79
CA PRO A 48 -24.98 3.12 -5.65
C PRO A 48 -24.35 3.96 -6.78
N THR A 49 -23.49 4.90 -6.42
CA THR A 49 -22.84 5.81 -7.39
C THR A 49 -21.35 5.56 -7.52
N LYS A 50 -20.72 4.95 -6.52
CA LYS A 50 -19.28 4.68 -6.52
C LYS A 50 -18.94 3.45 -5.70
N ASN A 51 -18.01 2.65 -6.21
CA ASN A 51 -17.54 1.46 -5.50
C ASN A 51 -16.63 1.82 -4.33
N ALA A 52 -16.52 0.90 -3.37
CA ALA A 52 -15.51 0.96 -2.31
C ALA A 52 -14.09 0.95 -2.91
N THR A 53 -13.19 1.58 -2.21
CA THR A 53 -11.76 1.59 -2.56
C THR A 53 -10.93 1.12 -1.39
N ILE A 54 -9.73 0.61 -1.66
CA ILE A 54 -8.71 0.36 -0.65
C ILE A 54 -7.49 1.24 -0.95
N SER A 55 -6.78 1.64 0.11
CA SER A 55 -5.52 2.38 0.02
C SER A 55 -4.64 1.98 1.20
N PRO A 56 -4.06 0.77 1.17
CA PRO A 56 -3.29 0.25 2.28
C PRO A 56 -2.13 1.15 2.67
N THR A 57 -1.98 1.37 3.96
CA THR A 57 -0.84 2.07 4.57
C THR A 57 -0.13 1.13 5.52
N PHE A 58 1.19 1.20 5.54
CA PHE A 58 2.02 0.37 6.39
C PHE A 58 3.43 0.94 6.53
N ASN A 59 4.16 0.46 7.53
CA ASN A 59 5.54 0.87 7.75
C ASN A 59 6.49 -0.32 7.59
N ILE A 60 7.59 -0.10 6.88
CA ILE A 60 8.67 -1.07 6.74
C ILE A 60 9.77 -0.69 7.72
N ILE A 61 10.19 -1.63 8.56
CA ILE A 61 11.22 -1.42 9.58
C ILE A 61 12.57 -2.05 9.21
N GLN A 62 12.62 -2.87 8.18
CA GLN A 62 13.88 -3.45 7.68
C GLN A 62 14.48 -2.53 6.62
N LEU A 63 15.35 -1.62 7.04
CA LEU A 63 15.94 -0.58 6.20
C LEU A 63 17.32 -1.00 5.67
N ASN A 64 17.41 -2.08 4.90
CA ASN A 64 18.59 -2.30 4.09
C ASN A 64 18.52 -1.47 2.80
N TYR A 65 19.66 -1.20 2.18
CA TYR A 65 19.72 -0.33 1.00
C TYR A 65 18.91 -0.86 -0.19
N GLU A 66 18.82 -2.17 -0.34
CA GLU A 66 18.04 -2.79 -1.41
C GLU A 66 16.53 -2.56 -1.23
N ASN A 67 16.02 -2.68 -0.01
CA ASN A 67 14.61 -2.39 0.30
C ASN A 67 14.29 -0.90 0.11
N ILE A 68 15.20 -0.02 0.52
CA ILE A 68 15.03 1.42 0.32
C ILE A 68 14.94 1.75 -1.18
N GLN A 69 15.84 1.19 -1.99
CA GLN A 69 15.81 1.38 -3.44
C GLN A 69 14.51 0.84 -4.06
N MET A 70 14.06 -0.34 -3.64
CA MET A 70 12.85 -0.96 -4.17
C MET A 70 11.59 -0.11 -3.93
N VAL A 71 11.53 0.58 -2.80
CA VAL A 71 10.36 1.36 -2.37
C VAL A 71 10.45 2.82 -2.77
N LEU A 72 11.60 3.45 -2.60
CA LEU A 72 11.80 4.87 -2.87
C LEU A 72 12.45 5.16 -4.23
N GLY A 73 12.99 4.15 -4.89
CA GLY A 73 13.81 4.35 -6.09
C GLY A 73 15.19 4.89 -5.74
N GLY A 74 15.84 5.56 -6.70
CA GLY A 74 17.18 6.10 -6.52
C GLY A 74 18.27 5.11 -6.92
N THR A 75 19.49 5.34 -6.43
CA THR A 75 20.69 4.61 -6.83
C THR A 75 21.41 4.06 -5.62
N LEU A 76 21.85 2.81 -5.70
CA LEU A 76 22.69 2.18 -4.69
C LEU A 76 24.16 2.56 -4.93
N VAL A 77 24.90 2.74 -3.82
CA VAL A 77 26.33 3.03 -3.84
C VAL A 77 27.08 1.78 -3.40
N GLY A 78 28.08 1.36 -4.19
CA GLY A 78 28.89 0.18 -3.92
C GLY A 78 28.68 -0.92 -4.98
N THR A 79 29.13 -2.13 -4.66
CA THR A 79 28.99 -3.32 -5.52
C THR A 79 27.86 -4.21 -5.06
N THR A 80 27.28 -4.99 -5.98
CA THR A 80 26.20 -5.95 -5.68
C THR A 80 26.54 -6.85 -4.48
N GLY A 81 25.67 -6.88 -3.48
CA GLY A 81 25.87 -7.61 -2.23
C GLY A 81 26.74 -6.89 -1.18
N LYS A 82 27.35 -5.75 -1.51
CA LYS A 82 28.20 -4.93 -0.63
C LYS A 82 27.90 -3.45 -0.79
N TYR A 83 26.63 -3.08 -0.71
CA TYR A 83 26.24 -1.68 -0.79
C TYR A 83 26.64 -0.92 0.45
N THR A 84 27.20 0.27 0.27
CA THR A 84 27.66 1.17 1.35
C THR A 84 26.76 2.39 1.53
N GLY A 85 25.83 2.62 0.62
CA GLY A 85 24.94 3.77 0.70
C GLY A 85 23.83 3.75 -0.34
N TRP A 86 22.99 4.73 -0.24
CA TRP A 86 21.88 4.98 -1.15
C TRP A 86 21.77 6.47 -1.42
N LYS A 87 21.50 6.83 -2.68
CA LYS A 87 21.24 8.19 -3.11
C LYS A 87 19.79 8.32 -3.55
N ALA A 88 19.11 9.32 -3.02
CA ALA A 88 17.74 9.63 -3.41
C ALA A 88 17.65 9.95 -4.92
N PRO A 89 16.50 9.67 -5.56
CA PRO A 89 16.30 10.04 -6.95
C PRO A 89 16.28 11.57 -7.10
N THR A 90 16.77 12.06 -8.23
CA THR A 90 16.81 13.50 -8.54
C THR A 90 15.54 14.00 -9.23
N SER A 91 14.68 13.09 -9.64
CA SER A 91 13.42 13.38 -10.32
C SER A 91 12.28 12.57 -9.68
N LEU A 92 11.04 12.95 -9.99
CA LEU A 92 9.86 12.21 -9.56
C LEU A 92 9.93 10.76 -10.05
N VAL A 93 9.80 9.82 -9.13
CA VAL A 93 9.79 8.38 -9.42
C VAL A 93 8.37 7.85 -9.32
N HIS A 94 7.96 7.09 -10.33
CA HIS A 94 6.67 6.41 -10.37
C HIS A 94 6.90 4.90 -10.32
N LEU A 95 6.69 4.30 -9.15
CA LEU A 95 6.85 2.87 -8.92
C LEU A 95 5.46 2.23 -8.84
N SER A 96 5.08 1.51 -9.88
CA SER A 96 3.81 0.80 -9.93
C SER A 96 3.98 -0.62 -10.45
N GLY A 97 3.08 -1.50 -10.07
CA GLY A 97 3.09 -2.89 -10.48
C GLY A 97 2.18 -3.76 -9.64
N LYS A 98 2.40 -5.06 -9.70
CA LYS A 98 1.64 -6.06 -8.96
C LYS A 98 2.14 -6.15 -7.52
N TRP A 99 1.20 -6.13 -6.58
CA TRP A 99 1.45 -6.32 -5.16
C TRP A 99 0.74 -7.57 -4.65
N THR A 100 1.40 -8.33 -3.80
CA THR A 100 0.84 -9.52 -3.17
C THR A 100 1.05 -9.42 -1.67
N ILE A 101 -0.02 -9.60 -0.91
CA ILE A 101 -0.01 -9.57 0.55
C ILE A 101 -0.41 -10.96 1.03
N ASP A 102 0.51 -11.65 1.67
CA ASP A 102 0.26 -12.95 2.30
C ASP A 102 -0.10 -12.73 3.77
N PHE A 103 -1.19 -13.32 4.22
CA PHE A 103 -1.64 -13.24 5.61
C PHE A 103 -1.18 -14.45 6.40
N VAL A 104 -0.96 -14.26 7.70
CA VAL A 104 -0.66 -15.35 8.64
C VAL A 104 -1.78 -16.40 8.65
N SER A 105 -3.01 -15.99 8.43
CA SER A 105 -4.19 -16.87 8.32
C SER A 105 -4.25 -17.73 7.05
N GLY A 106 -3.26 -17.63 6.16
CA GLY A 106 -3.14 -18.47 4.95
C GLY A 106 -3.82 -17.93 3.70
N GLN A 107 -4.52 -16.81 3.78
CA GLN A 107 -5.09 -16.15 2.60
C GLN A 107 -4.05 -15.23 1.94
N THR A 108 -4.28 -14.92 0.67
CA THR A 108 -3.45 -13.99 -0.10
C THR A 108 -4.34 -12.95 -0.77
N CYS A 109 -3.95 -11.68 -0.66
CA CYS A 109 -4.55 -10.58 -1.42
C CYS A 109 -3.61 -10.18 -2.55
N THR A 110 -4.12 -10.13 -3.77
CA THR A 110 -3.37 -9.69 -4.94
C THR A 110 -3.94 -8.39 -5.47
N ILE A 111 -3.09 -7.38 -5.59
CA ILE A 111 -3.42 -6.09 -6.21
C ILE A 111 -2.68 -6.03 -7.55
N PRO A 112 -3.37 -6.17 -8.69
CA PRO A 112 -2.72 -6.27 -10.00
C PRO A 112 -1.93 -5.02 -10.39
N ASN A 113 -2.39 -3.84 -9.99
CA ASN A 113 -1.73 -2.58 -10.29
C ASN A 113 -1.92 -1.58 -9.15
N ALA A 114 -0.85 -1.27 -8.47
CA ALA A 114 -0.83 -0.22 -7.45
C ALA A 114 0.47 0.56 -7.53
N THR A 115 0.38 1.86 -7.28
CA THR A 115 1.53 2.75 -7.16
C THR A 115 1.87 2.94 -5.69
N ILE A 116 3.13 2.75 -5.34
CA ILE A 116 3.61 3.01 -3.98
C ILE A 116 4.02 4.47 -3.82
N LEU A 117 3.58 5.06 -2.73
CA LEU A 117 4.02 6.36 -2.24
C LEU A 117 4.68 6.14 -0.89
N ALA A 118 5.95 6.50 -0.76
CA ALA A 118 6.71 6.25 0.45
C ALA A 118 7.68 7.37 0.77
N ASN A 119 8.01 7.49 2.05
CA ASN A 119 9.01 8.40 2.56
C ASN A 119 9.76 7.78 3.74
N LEU A 120 10.96 8.28 4.01
CA LEU A 120 11.64 7.99 5.27
C LEU A 120 10.94 8.73 6.39
N GLY A 121 10.56 8.00 7.42
CA GLY A 121 9.84 8.53 8.57
C GLY A 121 10.33 7.93 9.89
N GLY A 122 9.57 8.22 10.94
CA GLY A 122 9.91 7.80 12.29
C GLY A 122 10.98 8.67 12.94
N LYS A 123 11.33 8.31 14.16
CA LYS A 123 12.42 8.93 14.94
C LYS A 123 13.57 7.95 15.06
N LEU A 124 14.78 8.46 15.05
CA LEU A 124 15.99 7.66 15.27
C LEU A 124 16.52 7.93 16.67
N THR A 125 16.24 7.02 17.59
CA THR A 125 16.68 7.09 19.01
C THR A 125 17.24 5.73 19.43
N LEU A 126 17.65 5.60 20.68
CA LEU A 126 18.09 4.32 21.23
C LEU A 126 16.96 3.28 21.36
N THR A 127 15.70 3.73 21.36
CA THR A 127 14.50 2.89 21.52
C THR A 127 13.58 2.89 20.32
N GLU A 128 13.79 3.79 19.37
CA GLU A 128 13.00 3.93 18.14
C GLU A 128 13.91 3.83 16.92
N VAL A 129 13.41 3.23 15.85
CA VAL A 129 14.12 3.07 14.60
C VAL A 129 13.44 3.88 13.48
N SER A 130 14.24 4.36 12.55
CA SER A 130 13.69 4.93 11.30
C SER A 130 12.93 3.87 10.54
N LYS A 131 11.92 4.27 9.81
CA LYS A 131 11.05 3.41 9.03
C LYS A 131 10.69 4.03 7.69
N LEU A 132 10.26 3.20 6.75
CA LEU A 132 9.63 3.66 5.51
C LEU A 132 8.12 3.68 5.74
N GLU A 133 7.54 4.86 5.67
CA GLU A 133 6.09 5.04 5.70
C GLU A 133 5.56 4.90 4.28
N CYS A 134 4.74 3.89 4.04
CA CYS A 134 4.29 3.51 2.72
C CYS A 134 2.78 3.59 2.60
N GLN A 135 2.31 3.97 1.41
CA GLN A 135 0.91 3.93 1.01
C GLN A 135 0.80 3.34 -0.39
N LEU A 136 -0.11 2.39 -0.58
CA LEU A 136 -0.45 1.86 -1.90
C LEU A 136 -1.67 2.59 -2.45
N LYS A 137 -1.54 3.15 -3.64
CA LYS A 137 -2.66 3.68 -4.42
C LYS A 137 -3.06 2.63 -5.44
N VAL A 138 -4.22 2.02 -5.24
CA VAL A 138 -4.75 0.99 -6.15
C VAL A 138 -5.26 1.64 -7.43
N ASN A 139 -4.74 1.19 -8.56
CA ASN A 139 -5.12 1.66 -9.88
C ASN A 139 -5.97 0.61 -10.60
N LYS A 140 -6.77 1.05 -11.56
CA LYS A 140 -7.52 0.14 -12.42
C LYS A 140 -6.53 -0.67 -13.28
N PRO A 141 -6.65 -2.01 -13.31
CA PRO A 141 -5.84 -2.84 -14.20
C PRO A 141 -6.13 -2.54 -15.67
N SER A 142 -5.10 -2.60 -16.51
CA SER A 142 -5.22 -2.34 -17.94
C SER A 142 -5.99 -3.41 -18.70
N ASP A 143 -6.03 -4.63 -18.15
CA ASP A 143 -6.77 -5.78 -18.71
C ASP A 143 -8.26 -5.82 -18.33
N GLY A 144 -8.73 -4.84 -17.53
CA GLY A 144 -10.10 -4.79 -17.07
C GLY A 144 -10.45 -5.75 -15.94
N SER A 145 -9.48 -6.44 -15.37
CA SER A 145 -9.69 -7.31 -14.21
C SER A 145 -10.05 -6.52 -12.94
N ALA A 146 -10.41 -7.23 -11.87
CA ALA A 146 -10.70 -6.62 -10.59
C ALA A 146 -9.48 -5.89 -10.03
N PRO A 147 -9.64 -4.75 -9.33
CA PRO A 147 -8.52 -3.98 -8.80
C PRO A 147 -7.83 -4.64 -7.60
N TYR A 148 -8.49 -5.56 -6.93
CA TYR A 148 -7.94 -6.36 -5.80
C TYR A 148 -8.80 -7.59 -5.51
#